data_46e4903e8fb42bc931cf6180e12f6672
#
_entry.id   46e4903e8fb42bc931cf6180e12f6672
#
_cell.length_a   1.000
_cell.length_b   1.000
_cell.length_c   1.000
_cell.angle_alpha   90.00
_cell.angle_beta   90.00
_cell.angle_gamma   90.00
#
_symmetry.space_group_name_H-M   'P 1'
#
loop_
_entity.id
_entity.type
_entity.pdbx_description
1 polymer ?
#
loop_
_entity_poly.entity_id
_entity_poly.type
_entity_poly.pdbx_seq_one_letter_code
_entity_poly.pdbx_strand_id
1 'polypeptide(L)'
;PLFQAISSPLDESGLDIQMTTLLGRVETAAGLVRVIVHIQGSDITFTDESSGEKKAVFDVVAVVIDEKGKVAEEFNRTYPIRIPARGLATVQSNGIDFSTDIVLKKPGMYTLRLALRDSNSKRLGTAGDLIDIPDPKSEKLFVSGLITSELTTDGKAKLISGRPINAAFAPVFSMTTPSVRRFQA
;
A
#
# COMPACT_ATOMS: atom_id res chain seq x y z
N PRO A 1 -14.78 -15.21 4.60
CA PRO A 1 -15.13 -14.08 3.74
C PRO A 1 -13.91 -13.46 3.05
N LEU A 2 -12.84 -13.05 3.79
CA LEU A 2 -11.65 -12.41 3.19
C LEU A 2 -10.94 -13.29 2.15
N PHE A 3 -10.71 -14.56 2.45
CA PHE A 3 -10.11 -15.51 1.50
C PHE A 3 -10.99 -15.76 0.26
N GLN A 4 -12.30 -15.70 0.38
CA GLN A 4 -13.20 -15.78 -0.77
C GLN A 4 -13.05 -14.55 -1.67
N ALA A 5 -12.95 -13.36 -1.06
CA ALA A 5 -12.77 -12.12 -1.81
C ALA A 5 -11.44 -12.09 -2.58
N ILE A 6 -10.35 -12.56 -1.97
CA ILE A 6 -9.05 -12.67 -2.65
C ILE A 6 -9.11 -13.64 -3.84
N SER A 7 -9.89 -14.71 -3.73
CA SER A 7 -10.03 -15.72 -4.79
C SER A 7 -11.03 -15.30 -5.87
N SER A 8 -11.82 -14.25 -5.64
CA SER A 8 -12.77 -13.74 -6.63
C SER A 8 -12.02 -13.00 -7.74
N PRO A 9 -12.36 -13.21 -9.02
CA PRO A 9 -11.83 -12.42 -10.11
C PRO A 9 -12.38 -10.99 -10.13
N LEU A 10 -13.47 -10.74 -9.40
CA LEU A 10 -14.10 -9.42 -9.29
C LEU A 10 -13.60 -8.73 -8.03
N ASP A 11 -13.31 -7.45 -8.14
CA ASP A 11 -12.94 -6.64 -7.00
C ASP A 11 -14.16 -6.26 -6.17
N GLU A 12 -14.02 -6.36 -4.86
CA GLU A 12 -15.01 -5.88 -3.90
C GLU A 12 -14.78 -4.39 -3.64
N SER A 13 -15.82 -3.59 -3.77
CA SER A 13 -15.77 -2.13 -3.65
C SER A 13 -16.57 -1.58 -2.47
N GLY A 14 -16.86 -2.43 -1.50
CA GLY A 14 -17.53 -1.99 -0.26
C GLY A 14 -16.69 -1.00 0.55
N LEU A 15 -15.36 -1.10 0.47
CA LEU A 15 -14.40 -0.08 0.88
C LEU A 15 -13.64 0.38 -0.37
N ASP A 16 -13.53 1.68 -0.56
CA ASP A 16 -12.66 2.23 -1.60
C ASP A 16 -11.21 2.19 -1.09
N ILE A 17 -10.44 1.28 -1.67
CA ILE A 17 -9.01 1.11 -1.39
C ILE A 17 -8.20 1.28 -2.67
N GLN A 18 -7.07 1.95 -2.56
CA GLN A 18 -6.09 2.08 -3.62
C GLN A 18 -4.80 1.43 -3.20
N MET A 19 -4.18 0.67 -4.08
CA MET A 19 -2.92 -0.01 -3.83
C MET A 19 -1.85 0.43 -4.82
N THR A 20 -0.65 0.63 -4.33
CA THR A 20 0.54 0.92 -5.14
C THR A 20 1.68 0.04 -4.65
N THR A 21 2.38 -0.60 -5.57
CA THR A 21 3.54 -1.42 -5.27
C THR A 21 4.83 -0.73 -5.70
N LEU A 22 5.87 -0.86 -4.89
CA LEU A 22 7.21 -0.38 -5.18
C LEU A 22 8.20 -1.51 -5.01
N LEU A 23 9.13 -1.61 -5.95
CA LEU A 23 10.22 -2.58 -5.88
C LEU A 23 11.43 -1.96 -5.20
N GLY A 24 12.00 -2.70 -4.25
CA GLY A 24 13.26 -2.40 -3.61
C GLY A 24 14.26 -3.57 -3.76
N ARG A 25 15.50 -3.32 -3.42
CA ARG A 25 16.54 -4.36 -3.37
C ARG A 25 16.76 -4.81 -1.93
N VAL A 26 16.98 -6.11 -1.78
CA VAL A 26 17.41 -6.74 -0.53
C VAL A 26 18.55 -7.69 -0.87
N GLU A 27 19.63 -7.65 -0.10
CA GLU A 27 20.82 -8.48 -0.37
C GLU A 27 20.55 -9.98 -0.29
N THR A 28 19.58 -10.39 0.51
CA THR A 28 19.29 -11.80 0.83
C THR A 28 18.14 -12.40 0.02
N ALA A 29 17.56 -11.63 -0.92
CA ALA A 29 16.38 -12.06 -1.68
C ALA A 29 16.40 -11.47 -3.11
N ALA A 30 15.55 -12.00 -3.98
CA ALA A 30 15.42 -11.48 -5.34
C ALA A 30 14.83 -10.06 -5.37
N GLY A 31 13.90 -9.76 -4.47
CA GLY A 31 13.32 -8.43 -4.38
C GLY A 31 12.53 -8.19 -3.10
N LEU A 32 12.37 -6.91 -2.79
CA LEU A 32 11.47 -6.40 -1.78
C LEU A 32 10.32 -5.68 -2.48
N VAL A 33 9.10 -6.06 -2.18
CA VAL A 33 7.90 -5.36 -2.66
C VAL A 33 7.31 -4.60 -1.50
N ARG A 34 7.31 -3.28 -1.58
CA ARG A 34 6.55 -2.44 -0.67
C ARG A 34 5.17 -2.20 -1.22
N VAL A 35 4.19 -2.61 -0.46
CA VAL A 35 2.77 -2.41 -0.76
C VAL A 35 2.29 -1.22 0.05
N ILE A 36 1.82 -0.19 -0.62
CA ILE A 36 1.20 0.99 -0.01
C ILE A 36 -0.28 0.91 -0.30
N VAL A 37 -1.09 0.94 0.75
CA VAL A 37 -2.55 0.88 0.64
C VAL A 37 -3.15 2.14 1.23
N HIS A 38 -4.03 2.75 0.47
CA HIS A 38 -4.89 3.82 0.90
C HIS A 38 -6.29 3.34 1.12
N ILE A 39 -6.90 3.79 2.20
CA ILE A 39 -8.31 3.58 2.52
C ILE A 39 -9.01 4.93 2.52
N GLN A 40 -10.06 5.08 1.71
CA GLN A 40 -10.86 6.29 1.67
C GLN A 40 -11.50 6.59 3.04
N GLY A 41 -11.28 7.78 3.56
CA GLY A 41 -11.65 8.11 4.94
C GLY A 41 -13.14 8.10 5.23
N SER A 42 -13.99 8.44 4.25
CA SER A 42 -15.45 8.38 4.35
C SER A 42 -15.98 6.94 4.54
N ASP A 43 -15.17 5.95 4.16
CA ASP A 43 -15.56 4.54 4.22
C ASP A 43 -15.22 3.88 5.55
N ILE A 44 -14.39 4.54 6.37
CA ILE A 44 -13.90 4.00 7.62
C ILE A 44 -14.94 4.21 8.73
N THR A 45 -15.28 3.15 9.43
CA THR A 45 -16.19 3.22 10.57
C THR A 45 -15.43 3.26 11.88
N PHE A 46 -15.54 4.39 12.58
CA PHE A 46 -14.93 4.58 13.89
C PHE A 46 -15.94 4.31 15.00
N THR A 47 -15.45 3.73 16.09
CA THR A 47 -16.18 3.59 17.37
C THR A 47 -15.53 4.47 18.43
N ASP A 48 -16.31 4.92 19.40
CA ASP A 48 -15.81 5.68 20.55
C ASP A 48 -15.16 4.72 21.58
N GLU A 49 -13.98 5.08 22.05
CA GLU A 49 -13.37 4.45 23.21
C GLU A 49 -13.58 5.30 24.48
N SER A 50 -13.53 4.66 25.64
CA SER A 50 -13.68 5.34 26.94
C SER A 50 -12.60 6.39 27.22
N SER A 51 -11.46 6.30 26.51
CA SER A 51 -10.37 7.27 26.51
C SER A 51 -10.72 8.60 25.81
N GLY A 52 -11.84 8.67 25.09
CA GLY A 52 -12.18 9.79 24.20
C GLY A 52 -11.53 9.71 22.82
N GLU A 53 -10.84 8.62 22.52
CA GLU A 53 -10.29 8.35 21.21
C GLU A 53 -11.33 7.68 20.29
N LYS A 54 -11.10 7.77 19.00
CA LYS A 54 -11.84 7.06 17.96
C LYS A 54 -11.04 5.87 17.49
N LYS A 55 -11.68 4.70 17.41
CA LYS A 55 -11.02 3.45 17.01
C LYS A 55 -11.65 2.86 15.76
N ALA A 56 -10.81 2.48 14.82
CA ALA A 56 -11.15 1.60 13.70
C ALA A 56 -10.30 0.33 13.75
N VAL A 57 -10.79 -0.77 13.24
CA VAL A 57 -10.04 -2.04 13.19
C VAL A 57 -10.17 -2.63 11.79
N PHE A 58 -9.04 -2.92 11.17
CA PHE A 58 -8.97 -3.52 9.85
C PHE A 58 -8.35 -4.90 9.91
N ASP A 59 -9.02 -5.87 9.29
CA ASP A 59 -8.44 -7.17 8.99
C ASP A 59 -7.92 -7.13 7.54
N VAL A 60 -6.65 -7.45 7.36
CA VAL A 60 -5.97 -7.40 6.06
C VAL A 60 -5.41 -8.77 5.75
N VAL A 61 -5.73 -9.29 4.58
CA VAL A 61 -5.15 -10.51 4.02
C VAL A 61 -4.53 -10.17 2.68
N ALA A 62 -3.31 -10.64 2.44
CA ALA A 62 -2.71 -10.56 1.12
C ALA A 62 -2.07 -11.88 0.74
N VAL A 63 -2.10 -12.17 -0.56
CA VAL A 63 -1.52 -13.37 -1.16
C VAL A 63 -0.73 -12.97 -2.39
N VAL A 64 0.48 -13.50 -2.50
CA VAL A 64 1.33 -13.37 -3.68
C VAL A 64 1.43 -14.72 -4.35
N ILE A 65 1.06 -14.77 -5.61
CA ILE A 65 0.97 -16.00 -6.40
C ILE A 65 1.97 -15.91 -7.55
N ASP A 66 2.77 -16.97 -7.75
CA ASP A 66 3.73 -17.06 -8.85
C ASP A 66 3.04 -17.44 -10.18
N GLU A 67 3.79 -17.40 -11.28
CA GLU A 67 3.33 -17.76 -12.64
C GLU A 67 2.74 -19.17 -12.74
N LYS A 68 3.08 -20.07 -11.82
CA LYS A 68 2.58 -21.44 -11.77
C LYS A 68 1.31 -21.59 -10.93
N GLY A 69 0.77 -20.47 -10.44
CA GLY A 69 -0.39 -20.47 -9.55
C GLY A 69 -0.08 -20.88 -8.10
N LYS A 70 1.20 -20.97 -7.72
CA LYS A 70 1.61 -21.33 -6.38
C LYS A 70 1.72 -20.09 -5.50
N VAL A 71 1.24 -20.18 -4.26
CA VAL A 71 1.42 -19.14 -3.26
C VAL A 71 2.91 -19.04 -2.90
N ALA A 72 3.49 -17.89 -3.18
CA ALA A 72 4.86 -17.55 -2.85
C ALA A 72 4.97 -16.94 -1.46
N GLU A 73 4.06 -16.03 -1.11
CA GLU A 73 3.97 -15.40 0.19
C GLU A 73 2.51 -15.08 0.52
N GLU A 74 2.19 -15.09 1.81
CA GLU A 74 0.88 -14.67 2.31
C GLU A 74 1.01 -14.02 3.68
N PHE A 75 0.10 -13.11 4.00
CA PHE A 75 -0.04 -12.61 5.37
C PHE A 75 -1.51 -12.34 5.72
N ASN A 76 -1.78 -12.46 7.01
CA ASN A 76 -3.06 -12.10 7.60
C ASN A 76 -2.78 -11.32 8.88
N ARG A 77 -3.27 -10.09 8.96
CA ARG A 77 -3.03 -9.19 10.10
C ARG A 77 -4.25 -8.35 10.42
N THR A 78 -4.41 -8.06 11.70
CA THR A 78 -5.40 -7.11 12.20
C THR A 78 -4.71 -5.84 12.66
N TYR A 79 -5.16 -4.70 12.15
CA TYR A 79 -4.61 -3.38 12.47
C TYR A 79 -5.62 -2.56 13.25
N PRO A 80 -5.48 -2.41 14.58
CA PRO A 80 -6.23 -1.44 15.34
C PRO A 80 -5.62 -0.05 15.16
N ILE A 81 -6.44 0.90 14.73
CA ILE A 81 -6.06 2.30 14.54
C ILE A 81 -6.82 3.13 15.55
N ARG A 82 -6.10 3.99 16.30
CA ARG A 82 -6.67 4.95 17.24
C ARG A 82 -6.28 6.33 16.84
N ILE A 83 -7.23 7.23 16.87
CA ILE A 83 -7.03 8.64 16.57
C ILE A 83 -7.70 9.50 17.66
N PRO A 84 -7.11 10.64 18.03
CA PRO A 84 -7.80 11.58 18.90
C PRO A 84 -9.06 12.11 18.21
N ALA A 85 -10.12 12.38 18.98
CA ALA A 85 -11.41 12.84 18.42
C ALA A 85 -11.26 14.05 17.48
N ARG A 86 -10.34 14.98 17.81
CA ARG A 86 -10.02 16.15 16.97
C ARG A 86 -9.45 15.81 15.59
N GLY A 87 -8.88 14.61 15.42
CA GLY A 87 -8.30 14.14 14.16
C GLY A 87 -9.31 13.48 13.22
N LEU A 88 -10.52 13.22 13.67
CA LEU A 88 -11.52 12.48 12.92
C LEU A 88 -11.86 13.14 11.58
N ALA A 89 -12.12 14.44 11.58
CA ALA A 89 -12.45 15.18 10.36
C ALA A 89 -11.31 15.11 9.32
N THR A 90 -10.06 15.20 9.77
CA THR A 90 -8.89 15.09 8.91
C THR A 90 -8.77 13.69 8.27
N VAL A 91 -8.99 12.65 9.07
CA VAL A 91 -8.96 11.27 8.57
C VAL A 91 -10.13 11.02 7.62
N GLN A 92 -11.32 11.51 7.91
CA GLN A 92 -12.47 11.38 7.02
C GLN A 92 -12.24 12.05 5.67
N SER A 93 -11.55 13.18 5.64
CA SER A 93 -11.21 13.90 4.40
C SER A 93 -10.05 13.29 3.65
N ASN A 94 -9.00 12.85 4.35
CA ASN A 94 -7.74 12.45 3.75
C ASN A 94 -7.53 10.94 3.67
N GLY A 95 -8.35 10.14 4.36
CA GLY A 95 -8.18 8.69 4.47
C GLY A 95 -7.00 8.28 5.35
N ILE A 96 -6.64 7.01 5.24
CA ILE A 96 -5.53 6.40 5.98
C ILE A 96 -4.63 5.66 5.00
N ASP A 97 -3.32 5.87 5.16
CA ASP A 97 -2.30 5.10 4.47
C ASP A 97 -1.65 4.11 5.42
N PHE A 98 -1.44 2.89 4.96
CA PHE A 98 -0.53 1.96 5.60
C PHE A 98 0.37 1.29 4.56
N SER A 99 1.49 0.77 5.01
CA SER A 99 2.38 0.03 4.14
C SER A 99 2.84 -1.26 4.80
N THR A 100 3.13 -2.25 3.95
CA THR A 100 3.73 -3.51 4.37
C THR A 100 4.77 -3.93 3.35
N ASP A 101 5.79 -4.64 3.81
CA ASP A 101 6.87 -5.15 2.97
C ASP A 101 6.73 -6.65 2.79
N ILE A 102 6.89 -7.09 1.54
CA ILE A 102 6.88 -8.50 1.14
C ILE A 102 8.23 -8.82 0.51
N VAL A 103 8.88 -9.86 1.01
CA VAL A 103 10.18 -10.30 0.50
C VAL A 103 9.98 -11.49 -0.43
N LEU A 104 10.36 -11.34 -1.70
CA LEU A 104 10.28 -12.41 -2.70
C LEU A 104 11.65 -13.01 -2.98
N LYS A 105 11.75 -14.32 -2.82
CA LYS A 105 13.02 -15.06 -2.86
C LYS A 105 13.52 -15.34 -4.28
N LYS A 106 12.63 -15.30 -5.26
CA LYS A 106 12.96 -15.66 -6.67
C LYS A 106 12.55 -14.51 -7.58
N PRO A 107 13.30 -14.29 -8.68
CA PRO A 107 12.84 -13.43 -9.76
C PRO A 107 11.67 -14.08 -10.51
N GLY A 108 10.86 -13.26 -11.18
CA GLY A 108 9.72 -13.69 -11.98
C GLY A 108 8.49 -12.82 -11.81
N MET A 109 7.45 -13.19 -12.52
CA MET A 109 6.15 -12.51 -12.46
C MET A 109 5.32 -13.06 -11.31
N TYR A 110 4.67 -12.16 -10.60
CA TYR A 110 3.78 -12.48 -9.48
C TYR A 110 2.48 -11.70 -9.58
N THR A 111 1.40 -12.31 -9.11
CA THR A 111 0.14 -11.62 -8.88
C THR A 111 -0.02 -11.38 -7.38
N LEU A 112 -0.11 -10.13 -6.97
CA LEU A 112 -0.48 -9.73 -5.61
C LEU A 112 -1.98 -9.48 -5.56
N ARG A 113 -2.65 -10.09 -4.61
CA ARG A 113 -4.04 -9.80 -4.26
C ARG A 113 -4.12 -9.42 -2.77
N LEU A 114 -4.87 -8.37 -2.48
CA LEU A 114 -5.10 -7.88 -1.13
C LEU A 114 -6.60 -7.72 -0.89
N ALA A 115 -7.07 -8.18 0.26
CA ALA A 115 -8.41 -7.91 0.76
C ALA A 115 -8.32 -7.24 2.14
N LEU A 116 -9.13 -6.23 2.32
CA LEU A 116 -9.23 -5.46 3.55
C LEU A 116 -10.68 -5.40 3.99
N ARG A 117 -10.93 -5.68 5.27
CA ARG A 117 -12.25 -5.61 5.89
C ARG A 117 -12.21 -4.65 7.08
N ASP A 118 -13.12 -3.70 7.10
CA ASP A 118 -13.44 -2.95 8.32
C ASP A 118 -14.22 -3.85 9.28
N SER A 119 -13.64 -4.13 10.45
CA SER A 119 -14.22 -5.03 11.43
C SER A 119 -15.48 -4.44 12.09
N ASN A 120 -15.67 -3.11 12.06
CA ASN A 120 -16.85 -2.46 12.61
C ASN A 120 -18.04 -2.53 11.64
N SER A 121 -17.87 -2.06 10.41
CA SER A 121 -18.94 -2.04 9.40
C SER A 121 -19.12 -3.35 8.65
N LYS A 122 -18.11 -4.24 8.69
CA LYS A 122 -18.01 -5.47 7.88
C LYS A 122 -17.84 -5.22 6.37
N ARG A 123 -17.70 -3.96 5.96
CA ARG A 123 -17.42 -3.60 4.57
C ARG A 123 -16.06 -4.15 4.14
N LEU A 124 -15.95 -4.49 2.89
CA LEU A 124 -14.80 -5.18 2.33
C LEU A 124 -14.37 -4.48 1.04
N GLY A 125 -13.06 -4.33 0.87
CA GLY A 125 -12.43 -3.86 -0.36
C GLY A 125 -11.32 -4.80 -0.78
N THR A 126 -11.10 -4.93 -2.09
CA THR A 126 -9.98 -5.69 -2.66
C THR A 126 -9.19 -4.85 -3.63
N ALA A 127 -7.91 -5.17 -3.76
CA ALA A 127 -7.04 -4.61 -4.77
C ALA A 127 -6.05 -5.67 -5.25
N GLY A 128 -5.58 -5.54 -6.49
CA GLY A 128 -4.59 -6.44 -7.07
C GLY A 128 -3.57 -5.70 -7.92
N ASP A 129 -2.39 -6.30 -8.06
CA ASP A 129 -1.32 -5.78 -8.90
C ASP A 129 -0.47 -6.93 -9.47
N LEU A 130 0.14 -6.68 -10.63
CA LEU A 130 1.13 -7.57 -11.24
C LEU A 130 2.52 -7.05 -10.92
N ILE A 131 3.37 -7.92 -10.38
CA ILE A 131 4.71 -7.57 -9.92
C ILE A 131 5.72 -8.35 -10.76
N ASP A 132 6.62 -7.65 -11.42
CA ASP A 132 7.77 -8.25 -12.08
C ASP A 132 9.02 -8.05 -11.22
N ILE A 133 9.53 -9.13 -10.66
CA ILE A 133 10.79 -9.14 -9.90
C ILE A 133 11.92 -9.47 -10.86
N PRO A 134 12.78 -8.50 -11.21
CA PRO A 134 13.86 -8.73 -12.14
C PRO A 134 14.92 -9.67 -11.54
N ASP A 135 15.59 -10.44 -12.42
CA ASP A 135 16.72 -11.23 -11.98
C ASP A 135 17.85 -10.29 -11.53
N PRO A 136 18.28 -10.36 -10.25
CA PRO A 136 19.34 -9.50 -9.73
C PRO A 136 20.71 -9.73 -10.41
N LYS A 137 20.85 -10.83 -11.15
CA LYS A 137 22.04 -11.13 -11.96
C LYS A 137 21.98 -10.48 -13.34
N SER A 138 20.82 -9.99 -13.76
CA SER A 138 20.72 -9.28 -15.02
C SER A 138 21.34 -7.89 -14.86
N GLU A 139 22.21 -7.50 -15.77
CA GLU A 139 22.82 -6.16 -15.81
C GLU A 139 21.87 -5.10 -16.38
N LYS A 140 20.59 -5.43 -16.56
CA LYS A 140 19.59 -4.52 -17.12
C LYS A 140 19.15 -3.51 -16.10
N LEU A 141 19.11 -2.27 -16.50
CA LEU A 141 18.44 -1.21 -15.76
C LEU A 141 16.94 -1.50 -15.74
N PHE A 142 16.33 -1.47 -14.59
CA PHE A 142 14.87 -1.48 -14.48
C PHE A 142 14.39 -0.35 -13.60
N VAL A 143 13.17 0.07 -13.84
CA VAL A 143 12.48 1.10 -13.05
C VAL A 143 11.35 0.42 -12.30
N SER A 144 11.30 0.65 -11.01
CA SER A 144 10.21 0.23 -10.13
C SER A 144 8.92 1.03 -10.44
N GLY A 145 7.85 0.75 -9.72
CA GLY A 145 6.63 1.56 -9.80
C GLY A 145 6.90 3.05 -9.64
N LEU A 146 6.12 3.88 -10.31
CA LEU A 146 6.24 5.33 -10.25
C LEU A 146 5.26 5.89 -9.21
N ILE A 147 5.78 6.66 -8.25
CA ILE A 147 4.96 7.48 -7.37
C ILE A 147 5.09 8.94 -7.81
N THR A 148 3.98 9.53 -8.15
CA THR A 148 3.92 10.96 -8.46
C THR A 148 3.47 11.73 -7.22
N SER A 149 4.14 12.85 -6.94
CA SER A 149 3.84 13.70 -5.78
C SER A 149 3.93 15.16 -6.17
N GLU A 150 3.09 16.00 -5.57
CA GLU A 150 3.28 17.43 -5.60
C GLU A 150 4.28 17.85 -4.53
N LEU A 151 5.17 18.78 -4.87
CA LEU A 151 5.98 19.48 -3.89
C LEU A 151 5.17 20.66 -3.35
N THR A 152 4.88 20.64 -2.07
CA THR A 152 4.30 21.80 -1.40
C THR A 152 5.33 22.92 -1.26
N THR A 153 4.89 24.16 -1.08
CA THR A 153 5.75 25.34 -0.94
C THR A 153 6.76 25.24 0.21
N ASP A 154 6.51 24.38 1.18
CA ASP A 154 7.43 24.09 2.29
C ASP A 154 8.40 22.93 1.97
N GLY A 155 8.42 22.45 0.72
CA GLY A 155 9.33 21.41 0.24
C GLY A 155 8.94 19.98 0.64
N LYS A 156 7.76 19.78 1.21
CA LYS A 156 7.27 18.43 1.53
C LYS A 156 6.62 17.81 0.32
N ALA A 157 6.93 16.55 0.07
CA ALA A 157 6.27 15.80 -0.97
C ALA A 157 4.84 15.41 -0.53
N LYS A 158 3.86 15.71 -1.38
CA LYS A 158 2.49 15.31 -1.20
C LYS A 158 2.10 14.43 -2.39
N LEU A 159 1.57 13.24 -2.14
CA LEU A 159 1.03 12.41 -3.22
C LEU A 159 -0.03 13.18 -3.98
N ILE A 160 -0.19 12.95 -5.28
CA ILE A 160 -1.25 13.56 -6.09
C ILE A 160 -2.64 13.24 -5.50
N SER A 161 -2.76 12.14 -4.77
CA SER A 161 -3.94 11.79 -3.98
C SER A 161 -4.16 12.68 -2.72
N GLY A 162 -3.31 13.66 -2.48
CA GLY A 162 -3.44 14.57 -1.35
C GLY A 162 -2.68 14.18 -0.11
N ARG A 163 -1.72 13.25 -0.15
CA ARG A 163 -1.09 12.68 1.03
C ARG A 163 0.40 12.93 1.15
N PRO A 164 0.88 13.12 2.39
CA PRO A 164 2.30 13.16 2.65
C PRO A 164 2.91 11.76 2.45
N ILE A 165 3.94 11.66 1.63
CA ILE A 165 4.80 10.48 1.60
C ILE A 165 5.65 10.50 2.87
N ASN A 166 5.67 9.37 3.59
CA ASN A 166 6.62 9.23 4.68
C ASN A 166 8.04 9.35 4.11
N ALA A 167 8.81 10.29 4.64
CA ALA A 167 10.17 10.61 4.16
C ALA A 167 11.12 9.41 4.09
N ALA A 168 10.86 8.34 4.84
CA ALA A 168 11.62 7.10 4.75
C ALA A 168 11.51 6.40 3.38
N PHE A 169 10.48 6.72 2.58
CA PHE A 169 10.29 6.21 1.21
C PHE A 169 10.78 7.11 0.10
N ALA A 170 10.87 8.39 0.43
CA ALA A 170 11.41 9.35 -0.51
C ALA A 170 12.77 8.96 -1.12
N PRO A 171 13.69 8.24 -0.45
CA PRO A 171 15.03 8.05 -0.98
C PRO A 171 15.13 7.13 -2.19
N VAL A 172 14.21 6.20 -2.39
CA VAL A 172 14.33 5.32 -3.57
C VAL A 172 14.00 6.08 -4.85
N PHE A 173 13.22 7.17 -4.72
CA PHE A 173 12.83 8.06 -5.82
C PHE A 173 13.07 9.54 -5.54
N SER A 174 13.43 9.92 -4.34
CA SER A 174 14.10 11.18 -4.17
C SER A 174 15.45 11.01 -4.83
N MET A 175 15.35 10.77 -6.04
CA MET A 175 16.34 11.27 -6.87
C MET A 175 16.49 12.73 -6.51
N THR A 176 17.13 12.94 -5.39
CA THR A 176 17.78 14.18 -5.00
C THR A 176 18.78 14.59 -6.06
N THR A 177 18.83 13.83 -7.15
CA THR A 177 19.60 14.21 -8.32
C THR A 177 18.90 15.35 -9.01
N PRO A 178 19.66 16.40 -9.37
CA PRO A 178 19.16 17.54 -10.14
C PRO A 178 18.42 17.17 -11.43
N SER A 179 18.59 15.94 -11.91
CA SER A 179 17.91 15.40 -13.09
C SER A 179 16.39 15.24 -12.91
N VAL A 180 15.88 14.97 -11.71
CA VAL A 180 14.44 14.90 -11.48
C VAL A 180 13.78 16.27 -11.54
N ARG A 181 14.49 17.31 -11.14
CA ARG A 181 14.00 18.69 -11.31
C ARG A 181 13.77 19.08 -12.76
N ARG A 182 14.36 18.36 -13.73
CA ARG A 182 14.17 18.63 -15.16
C ARG A 182 12.89 18.04 -15.73
N PHE A 183 12.28 17.09 -15.04
CA PHE A 183 10.97 16.56 -15.40
C PHE A 183 9.81 17.37 -14.81
N GLN A 184 10.14 18.40 -14.03
CA GLN A 184 9.17 19.31 -13.41
C GLN A 184 8.90 20.57 -14.26
N ALA A 185 9.53 20.70 -15.41
CA ALA A 185 9.35 21.84 -16.31
C ALA A 185 8.39 21.51 -17.44
#